data_ec1a6bee46e452dfab0ab24cec083c9b
#
_entry.id   ec1a6bee46e452dfab0ab24cec083c9b
#
_cell.length_a   1.000
_cell.length_b   1.000
_cell.length_c   1.000
_cell.angle_alpha   90.00
_cell.angle_beta   90.00
_cell.angle_gamma   90.00
#
_symmetry.space_group_name_H-M   'P 1'
#
loop_
_entity.id
_entity.type
_entity.pdbx_description
1 polymer ?
#
loop_
_entity_poly.entity_id
_entity_poly.type
_entity_poly.pdbx_seq_one_letter_code
_entity_poly.pdbx_strand_id
1 'polypeptide(L)'
;MYIRKDPFYKKAKREGYRSRAAYKLIEINEKHRILKNGYCVADIGCFPGGWAQVAGEVIGEKGIVVGVDVKKTQPIAGGNFIFIEGDFTLPDVRQKISSSAGRPFDVILSDISPDLSGIKIRDQALSVELCRSVLEFAGEFLKNGGTLLLKIFQGSDVKGFLDELRNSFKDVKILKPSSSRKESGEVYILCSGKK
;
A
#
# COMPACT_ATOMS: atom_id res chain seq x y z
N MET A 1 14.32 -17.68 5.51
CA MET A 1 14.77 -18.50 4.36
C MET A 1 13.79 -18.32 3.20
N TYR A 2 14.20 -17.72 2.09
CA TYR A 2 13.33 -17.41 0.95
C TYR A 2 13.00 -18.71 0.21
N ILE A 3 11.73 -19.15 0.25
CA ILE A 3 11.32 -20.42 -0.37
C ILE A 3 11.28 -20.22 -1.90
N ARG A 4 12.34 -20.65 -2.61
CA ARG A 4 12.46 -20.62 -4.08
C ARG A 4 11.35 -21.39 -4.85
N LYS A 5 10.40 -22.01 -4.15
CA LYS A 5 9.30 -22.83 -4.73
C LYS A 5 7.96 -22.08 -4.82
N ASP A 6 7.89 -20.79 -4.46
CA ASP A 6 6.65 -19.99 -4.51
C ASP A 6 6.23 -19.72 -5.97
N PRO A 7 5.06 -20.21 -6.41
CA PRO A 7 4.59 -20.03 -7.80
C PRO A 7 4.47 -18.56 -8.20
N PHE A 8 3.98 -17.70 -7.29
CA PHE A 8 3.83 -16.27 -7.54
C PHE A 8 5.18 -15.55 -7.66
N TYR A 9 6.21 -16.01 -6.93
CA TYR A 9 7.56 -15.48 -7.10
C TYR A 9 8.12 -15.76 -8.49
N LYS A 10 7.98 -17.02 -8.98
CA LYS A 10 8.42 -17.40 -10.33
C LYS A 10 7.63 -16.63 -11.39
N LYS A 11 6.33 -16.49 -11.18
CA LYS A 11 5.45 -15.75 -12.09
C LYS A 11 5.87 -14.27 -12.15
N ALA A 12 6.08 -13.62 -11.01
CA ALA A 12 6.54 -12.22 -10.95
C ALA A 12 7.84 -12.01 -11.73
N LYS A 13 8.84 -12.89 -11.52
CA LYS A 13 10.11 -12.80 -12.24
C LYS A 13 9.94 -12.95 -13.77
N ARG A 14 9.05 -13.84 -14.22
CA ARG A 14 8.77 -14.05 -15.65
C ARG A 14 8.05 -12.87 -16.28
N GLU A 15 7.14 -12.22 -15.53
CA GLU A 15 6.31 -11.11 -16.00
C GLU A 15 6.92 -9.73 -15.72
N GLY A 16 8.16 -9.68 -15.17
CA GLY A 16 8.90 -8.43 -14.96
C GLY A 16 8.51 -7.67 -13.69
N TYR A 17 7.64 -8.23 -12.83
CA TYR A 17 7.33 -7.59 -11.54
C TYR A 17 8.45 -7.78 -10.52
N ARG A 18 8.74 -6.72 -9.78
CA ARG A 18 9.81 -6.68 -8.76
C ARG A 18 9.54 -7.55 -7.54
N SER A 19 8.26 -7.80 -7.26
CA SER A 19 7.85 -8.65 -6.15
C SER A 19 6.57 -9.41 -6.46
N ARG A 20 6.37 -10.55 -5.78
CA ARG A 20 5.12 -11.29 -5.81
C ARG A 20 3.92 -10.51 -5.24
N ALA A 21 4.19 -9.46 -4.46
CA ALA A 21 3.16 -8.60 -3.89
C ALA A 21 2.32 -7.89 -4.97
N ALA A 22 2.88 -7.70 -6.19
CA ALA A 22 2.15 -7.17 -7.34
C ALA A 22 0.81 -7.89 -7.57
N TYR A 23 0.78 -9.22 -7.47
CA TYR A 23 -0.46 -9.99 -7.70
C TYR A 23 -1.55 -9.75 -6.66
N LYS A 24 -1.19 -9.33 -5.45
CA LYS A 24 -2.17 -8.94 -4.44
C LYS A 24 -2.94 -7.69 -4.88
N LEU A 25 -2.20 -6.68 -5.35
CA LEU A 25 -2.81 -5.45 -5.85
C LEU A 25 -3.59 -5.68 -7.16
N ILE A 26 -3.05 -6.49 -8.08
CA ILE A 26 -3.75 -6.89 -9.32
C ILE A 26 -5.11 -7.52 -8.96
N GLU A 27 -5.13 -8.55 -8.11
CA GLU A 27 -6.36 -9.24 -7.70
C GLU A 27 -7.36 -8.31 -7.02
N ILE A 28 -6.88 -7.42 -6.13
CA ILE A 28 -7.74 -6.45 -5.45
C ILE A 28 -8.29 -5.44 -6.47
N ASN A 29 -7.47 -4.96 -7.38
CA ASN A 29 -7.90 -3.98 -8.38
C ASN A 29 -8.87 -4.56 -9.41
N GLU A 30 -8.71 -5.81 -9.84
CA GLU A 30 -9.65 -6.52 -10.72
C GLU A 30 -11.05 -6.61 -10.09
N LYS A 31 -11.12 -6.90 -8.77
CA LYS A 31 -12.39 -7.06 -8.05
C LYS A 31 -13.03 -5.73 -7.65
N HIS A 32 -12.24 -4.74 -7.27
CA HIS A 32 -12.73 -3.53 -6.62
C HIS A 32 -12.51 -2.26 -7.43
N ARG A 33 -11.71 -2.31 -8.52
CA ARG A 33 -11.45 -1.20 -9.45
C ARG A 33 -11.02 0.08 -8.74
N ILE A 34 -10.10 -0.05 -7.79
CA ILE A 34 -9.63 1.06 -6.95
C ILE A 34 -8.71 2.02 -7.71
N LEU A 35 -8.04 1.56 -8.75
CA LEU A 35 -7.16 2.35 -9.61
C LEU A 35 -7.86 2.66 -10.95
N LYS A 36 -7.70 3.89 -11.44
CA LYS A 36 -8.26 4.34 -12.72
C LYS A 36 -7.25 5.20 -13.47
N ASN A 37 -7.39 5.27 -14.79
CA ASN A 37 -6.55 6.11 -15.63
C ASN A 37 -6.56 7.57 -15.14
N GLY A 38 -5.39 8.20 -15.09
CA GLY A 38 -5.20 9.58 -14.65
C GLY A 38 -5.17 9.79 -13.13
N TYR A 39 -5.28 8.74 -12.31
CA TYR A 39 -5.25 8.88 -10.85
C TYR A 39 -3.88 9.30 -10.32
N CYS A 40 -3.91 10.01 -9.18
CA CYS A 40 -2.75 10.31 -8.35
C CYS A 40 -2.72 9.31 -7.20
N VAL A 41 -1.64 8.54 -7.09
CA VAL A 41 -1.50 7.43 -6.15
C VAL A 41 -0.28 7.61 -5.26
N ALA A 42 -0.44 7.44 -3.95
CA ALA A 42 0.69 7.26 -3.04
C ALA A 42 0.91 5.76 -2.78
N ASP A 43 2.16 5.30 -2.79
CA ASP A 43 2.57 3.93 -2.41
C ASP A 43 3.52 4.01 -1.21
N ILE A 44 2.98 3.79 0.00
CA ILE A 44 3.68 3.91 1.28
C ILE A 44 4.34 2.57 1.64
N GLY A 45 5.67 2.58 1.80
CA GLY A 45 6.46 1.35 1.93
C GLY A 45 6.62 0.65 0.59
N CYS A 46 6.95 1.42 -0.45
CA CYS A 46 6.88 0.95 -1.84
C CYS A 46 7.97 -0.06 -2.23
N PHE A 47 9.07 -0.21 -1.44
CA PHE A 47 10.15 -1.13 -1.79
C PHE A 47 9.67 -2.59 -1.91
N PRO A 48 10.08 -3.33 -2.94
CA PRO A 48 10.98 -3.00 -4.05
C PRO A 48 10.29 -2.37 -5.28
N GLY A 49 9.01 -1.99 -5.21
CA GLY A 49 8.28 -1.30 -6.27
C GLY A 49 7.23 -2.14 -7.02
N GLY A 50 6.86 -3.30 -6.48
CA GLY A 50 5.87 -4.16 -7.16
C GLY A 50 4.48 -3.55 -7.24
N TRP A 51 4.03 -2.85 -6.19
CA TRP A 51 2.74 -2.16 -6.21
C TRP A 51 2.79 -0.88 -7.05
N ALA A 52 3.90 -0.13 -6.96
CA ALA A 52 4.11 1.04 -7.81
C ALA A 52 4.11 0.69 -9.31
N GLN A 53 4.68 -0.45 -9.72
CA GLN A 53 4.59 -0.94 -11.10
C GLN A 53 3.13 -1.14 -11.54
N VAL A 54 2.37 -1.94 -10.77
CA VAL A 54 0.95 -2.22 -11.07
C VAL A 54 0.13 -0.92 -11.11
N ALA A 55 0.34 -0.03 -10.13
CA ALA A 55 -0.36 1.24 -10.09
C ALA A 55 -0.03 2.09 -11.33
N GLY A 56 1.25 2.22 -11.68
CA GLY A 56 1.70 2.97 -12.86
C GLY A 56 1.11 2.45 -14.17
N GLU A 57 1.08 1.12 -14.35
CA GLU A 57 0.47 0.47 -15.52
C GLU A 57 -1.03 0.80 -15.65
N VAL A 58 -1.78 0.75 -14.54
CA VAL A 58 -3.24 0.97 -14.55
C VAL A 58 -3.62 2.43 -14.73
N ILE A 59 -2.90 3.35 -14.05
CA ILE A 59 -3.23 4.78 -14.12
C ILE A 59 -2.75 5.44 -15.42
N GLY A 60 -1.81 4.82 -16.11
CA GLY A 60 -1.29 5.32 -17.40
C GLY A 60 -0.52 6.64 -17.29
N GLU A 61 -0.11 7.17 -18.44
CA GLU A 61 0.75 8.37 -18.54
C GLU A 61 0.13 9.66 -17.97
N LYS A 62 -1.21 9.73 -17.89
CA LYS A 62 -1.93 10.87 -17.31
C LYS A 62 -1.98 10.87 -15.79
N GLY A 63 -1.65 9.73 -15.16
CA GLY A 63 -1.59 9.56 -13.72
C GLY A 63 -0.18 9.75 -13.19
N ILE A 64 -0.06 9.73 -11.87
CA ILE A 64 1.22 9.78 -11.17
C ILE A 64 1.21 8.84 -9.97
N VAL A 65 2.30 8.10 -9.75
CA VAL A 65 2.57 7.33 -8.54
C VAL A 65 3.71 8.01 -7.79
N VAL A 66 3.47 8.37 -6.54
CA VAL A 66 4.51 8.83 -5.61
C VAL A 66 4.77 7.73 -4.60
N GLY A 67 5.92 7.06 -4.71
CA GLY A 67 6.34 6.00 -3.79
C GLY A 67 7.30 6.53 -2.74
N VAL A 68 7.15 6.08 -1.50
CA VAL A 68 8.08 6.39 -0.40
C VAL A 68 8.52 5.12 0.31
N ASP A 69 9.80 5.03 0.61
CA ASP A 69 10.39 3.96 1.43
C ASP A 69 11.72 4.42 2.01
N VAL A 70 12.09 3.88 3.16
CA VAL A 70 13.44 4.07 3.74
C VAL A 70 14.51 3.33 2.96
N LYS A 71 14.13 2.32 2.16
CA LYS A 71 15.00 1.54 1.29
C LYS A 71 14.90 2.05 -0.14
N LYS A 72 16.03 2.40 -0.72
CA LYS A 72 16.11 2.92 -2.09
C LYS A 72 15.51 1.96 -3.11
N THR A 73 14.54 2.44 -3.87
CA THR A 73 13.91 1.72 -4.99
C THR A 73 14.54 2.15 -6.31
N GLN A 74 14.79 1.19 -7.20
CA GLN A 74 15.29 1.48 -8.55
C GLN A 74 14.19 2.21 -9.36
N PRO A 75 14.54 3.04 -10.36
CA PRO A 75 13.56 3.68 -11.24
C PRO A 75 12.61 2.66 -11.87
N ILE A 76 11.32 2.99 -11.94
CA ILE A 76 10.29 2.20 -12.62
C ILE A 76 10.08 2.78 -14.02
N ALA A 77 10.00 1.92 -15.03
CA ALA A 77 9.73 2.36 -16.40
C ALA A 77 8.33 2.96 -16.52
N GLY A 78 8.15 3.93 -17.44
CA GLY A 78 6.85 4.55 -17.72
C GLY A 78 6.76 6.05 -17.43
N GLY A 79 7.75 6.62 -16.70
CA GLY A 79 7.85 8.08 -16.50
C GLY A 79 6.83 8.71 -15.54
N ASN A 80 5.86 7.94 -15.04
CA ASN A 80 4.81 8.38 -14.12
C ASN A 80 5.04 7.97 -12.65
N PHE A 81 6.28 7.62 -12.30
CA PHE A 81 6.68 7.22 -10.95
C PHE A 81 7.73 8.17 -10.38
N ILE A 82 7.45 8.74 -9.21
CA ILE A 82 8.40 9.52 -8.42
C ILE A 82 8.71 8.74 -7.14
N PHE A 83 10.00 8.54 -6.87
CA PHE A 83 10.46 7.89 -5.63
C PHE A 83 11.00 8.93 -4.65
N ILE A 84 10.59 8.81 -3.39
CA ILE A 84 11.09 9.60 -2.27
C ILE A 84 11.72 8.64 -1.26
N GLU A 85 13.03 8.79 -1.04
CA GLU A 85 13.73 8.07 0.01
C GLU A 85 13.50 8.77 1.34
N GLY A 86 12.92 8.07 2.33
CA GLY A 86 12.67 8.61 3.65
C GLY A 86 11.61 7.86 4.44
N ASP A 87 11.51 8.25 5.70
CA ASP A 87 10.46 7.78 6.61
C ASP A 87 9.23 8.67 6.44
N PHE A 88 8.12 8.11 5.96
CA PHE A 88 6.87 8.82 5.71
C PHE A 88 6.21 9.38 6.98
N THR A 89 6.64 8.95 8.17
CA THR A 89 6.13 9.50 9.44
C THR A 89 6.70 10.87 9.75
N LEU A 90 7.83 11.24 9.13
CA LEU A 90 8.48 12.53 9.32
C LEU A 90 7.77 13.65 8.53
N PRO A 91 7.51 14.82 9.16
CA PRO A 91 6.76 15.91 8.53
C PRO A 91 7.37 16.42 7.23
N ASP A 92 8.70 16.53 7.14
CA ASP A 92 9.40 16.99 5.94
C ASP A 92 9.28 15.99 4.78
N VAL A 93 9.27 14.69 5.08
CA VAL A 93 9.04 13.63 4.08
C VAL A 93 7.59 13.64 3.60
N ARG A 94 6.61 13.77 4.52
CA ARG A 94 5.18 13.95 4.17
C ARG A 94 4.99 15.12 3.21
N GLN A 95 5.62 16.26 3.52
CA GLN A 95 5.54 17.45 2.67
C GLN A 95 6.15 17.21 1.28
N LYS A 96 7.29 16.51 1.19
CA LYS A 96 7.91 16.13 -0.11
C LYS A 96 6.98 15.24 -0.93
N ILE A 97 6.33 14.24 -0.29
CA ILE A 97 5.37 13.35 -0.95
C ILE A 97 4.21 14.14 -1.54
N SER A 98 3.59 15.01 -0.74
CA SER A 98 2.46 15.84 -1.15
C SER A 98 2.83 16.82 -2.26
N SER A 99 3.98 17.51 -2.12
CA SER A 99 4.46 18.47 -3.13
C SER A 99 4.77 17.80 -4.47
N SER A 100 5.32 16.57 -4.45
CA SER A 100 5.62 15.80 -5.66
C SER A 100 4.36 15.36 -6.40
N ALA A 101 3.26 15.18 -5.69
CA ALA A 101 1.95 14.84 -6.25
C ALA A 101 1.27 16.05 -6.94
N GLY A 102 1.49 17.26 -6.43
CA GLY A 102 0.89 18.51 -6.92
C GLY A 102 -0.62 18.63 -6.70
N ARG A 103 -1.28 17.60 -6.17
CA ARG A 103 -2.71 17.53 -5.85
C ARG A 103 -2.99 16.43 -4.82
N PRO A 104 -4.15 16.44 -4.14
CA PRO A 104 -4.54 15.37 -3.24
C PRO A 104 -4.56 14.01 -3.96
N PHE A 105 -4.20 12.95 -3.22
CA PHE A 105 -4.21 11.59 -3.75
C PHE A 105 -5.63 11.07 -3.97
N ASP A 106 -5.84 10.38 -5.08
CA ASP A 106 -7.06 9.62 -5.35
C ASP A 106 -7.08 8.31 -4.57
N VAL A 107 -5.89 7.70 -4.46
CA VAL A 107 -5.69 6.42 -3.76
C VAL A 107 -4.38 6.47 -2.96
N ILE A 108 -4.43 5.96 -1.74
CA ILE A 108 -3.24 5.65 -0.95
C ILE A 108 -3.15 4.14 -0.79
N LEU A 109 -2.01 3.58 -1.15
CA LEU A 109 -1.66 2.17 -1.03
C LEU A 109 -0.60 2.00 0.06
N SER A 110 -0.67 0.93 0.84
CA SER A 110 0.39 0.56 1.78
C SER A 110 0.52 -0.94 1.94
N ASP A 111 1.63 -1.50 1.50
CA ASP A 111 2.07 -2.88 1.82
C ASP A 111 3.21 -2.88 2.85
N ILE A 112 3.31 -1.79 3.64
CA ILE A 112 4.35 -1.63 4.66
C ILE A 112 4.27 -2.74 5.71
N SER A 113 5.41 -3.16 6.22
CA SER A 113 5.51 -4.17 7.27
C SER A 113 6.53 -3.71 8.31
N PRO A 114 6.27 -3.91 9.60
CA PRO A 114 7.30 -3.72 10.61
C PRO A 114 8.45 -4.72 10.41
N ASP A 115 9.61 -4.40 10.96
CA ASP A 115 10.69 -5.38 11.09
C ASP A 115 10.23 -6.46 12.07
N LEU A 116 10.11 -7.69 11.53
CA LEU A 116 9.56 -8.81 12.29
C LEU A 116 10.51 -9.25 13.40
N SER A 117 10.04 -9.19 14.64
CA SER A 117 10.77 -9.69 15.81
C SER A 117 10.66 -11.21 15.99
N GLY A 118 9.69 -11.85 15.31
CA GLY A 118 9.29 -13.25 15.52
C GLY A 118 8.34 -13.44 16.70
N ILE A 119 8.07 -12.39 17.48
CA ILE A 119 7.10 -12.40 18.57
C ILE A 119 5.76 -11.88 18.04
N LYS A 120 4.84 -12.80 17.79
CA LYS A 120 3.57 -12.53 17.07
C LYS A 120 2.80 -11.33 17.63
N ILE A 121 2.63 -11.25 18.95
CA ILE A 121 1.87 -10.16 19.60
C ILE A 121 2.53 -8.81 19.34
N ARG A 122 3.86 -8.73 19.47
CA ARG A 122 4.63 -7.52 19.22
C ARG A 122 4.52 -7.10 17.75
N ASP A 123 4.70 -8.04 16.82
CA ASP A 123 4.65 -7.76 15.38
C ASP A 123 3.25 -7.29 14.95
N GLN A 124 2.19 -7.82 15.58
CA GLN A 124 0.81 -7.38 15.38
C GLN A 124 0.60 -5.94 15.89
N ALA A 125 1.05 -5.62 17.10
CA ALA A 125 0.93 -4.26 17.65
C ALA A 125 1.65 -3.23 16.77
N LEU A 126 2.90 -3.50 16.38
CA LEU A 126 3.67 -2.64 15.48
C LEU A 126 3.00 -2.46 14.11
N SER A 127 2.36 -3.51 13.60
CA SER A 127 1.60 -3.42 12.34
C SER A 127 0.41 -2.47 12.47
N VAL A 128 -0.31 -2.48 13.60
CA VAL A 128 -1.42 -1.56 13.85
C VAL A 128 -0.92 -0.13 13.99
N GLU A 129 0.20 0.12 14.68
CA GLU A 129 0.79 1.45 14.81
C GLU A 129 1.19 2.04 13.45
N LEU A 130 1.85 1.24 12.60
CA LEU A 130 2.17 1.66 11.22
C LEU A 130 0.90 1.98 10.43
N CYS A 131 -0.14 1.16 10.56
CA CYS A 131 -1.43 1.42 9.89
C CYS A 131 -2.09 2.72 10.38
N ARG A 132 -1.98 3.06 11.67
CA ARG A 132 -2.45 4.35 12.20
C ARG A 132 -1.70 5.52 11.59
N SER A 133 -0.37 5.43 11.47
CA SER A 133 0.43 6.47 10.80
C SER A 133 0.03 6.64 9.33
N VAL A 134 -0.33 5.54 8.63
CA VAL A 134 -0.87 5.61 7.27
C VAL A 134 -2.27 6.23 7.25
N LEU A 135 -3.12 5.96 8.24
CA LEU A 135 -4.44 6.59 8.37
C LEU A 135 -4.33 8.10 8.62
N GLU A 136 -3.40 8.53 9.46
CA GLU A 136 -3.10 9.96 9.68
C GLU A 136 -2.67 10.63 8.37
N PHE A 137 -1.71 10.03 7.65
CA PHE A 137 -1.28 10.50 6.34
C PHE A 137 -2.46 10.60 5.36
N ALA A 138 -3.35 9.61 5.36
CA ALA A 138 -4.56 9.63 4.53
C ALA A 138 -5.53 10.75 4.98
N GLY A 139 -5.61 11.04 6.27
CA GLY A 139 -6.37 12.17 6.80
C GLY A 139 -5.94 13.51 6.18
N GLU A 140 -4.64 13.71 6.02
CA GLU A 140 -4.07 14.95 5.49
C GLU A 140 -4.12 15.03 3.95
N PHE A 141 -3.76 13.96 3.24
CA PHE A 141 -3.41 14.04 1.82
C PHE A 141 -4.34 13.27 0.88
N LEU A 142 -5.22 12.39 1.39
CA LEU A 142 -6.21 11.71 0.55
C LEU A 142 -7.40 12.65 0.30
N LYS A 143 -7.85 12.77 -0.94
CA LYS A 143 -9.04 13.56 -1.28
C LYS A 143 -10.33 13.02 -0.61
N ASN A 144 -11.32 13.87 -0.40
CA ASN A 144 -12.65 13.41 -0.02
C ASN A 144 -13.21 12.44 -1.08
N GLY A 145 -13.84 11.36 -0.63
CA GLY A 145 -14.25 10.28 -1.52
C GLY A 145 -13.14 9.34 -1.97
N GLY A 146 -11.88 9.61 -1.60
CA GLY A 146 -10.72 8.80 -1.96
C GLY A 146 -10.70 7.41 -1.32
N THR A 147 -9.74 6.59 -1.74
CA THR A 147 -9.60 5.18 -1.34
C THR A 147 -8.27 4.94 -0.63
N LEU A 148 -8.30 4.20 0.47
CA LEU A 148 -7.13 3.71 1.19
C LEU A 148 -7.12 2.18 1.14
N LEU A 149 -5.98 1.59 0.74
CA LEU A 149 -5.73 0.16 0.82
C LEU A 149 -4.47 -0.07 1.65
N LEU A 150 -4.60 -0.78 2.75
CA LEU A 150 -3.48 -1.09 3.63
C LEU A 150 -3.42 -2.55 4.05
N LYS A 151 -2.20 -3.05 4.27
CA LYS A 151 -1.94 -4.37 4.84
C LYS A 151 -1.86 -4.26 6.35
N ILE A 152 -2.43 -5.25 7.06
CA ILE A 152 -2.33 -5.38 8.51
C ILE A 152 -2.16 -6.84 8.92
N PHE A 153 -1.49 -7.10 10.03
CA PHE A 153 -1.47 -8.42 10.64
C PHE A 153 -2.68 -8.61 11.56
N GLN A 154 -3.39 -9.73 11.38
CA GLN A 154 -4.52 -10.07 12.25
C GLN A 154 -4.08 -10.24 13.70
N GLY A 155 -4.77 -9.57 14.64
CA GLY A 155 -4.51 -9.59 16.07
C GLY A 155 -5.66 -8.95 16.85
N SER A 156 -5.51 -8.93 18.20
CA SER A 156 -6.51 -8.35 19.13
C SER A 156 -6.87 -6.91 18.83
N ASP A 157 -5.87 -6.10 18.45
CA ASP A 157 -5.99 -4.65 18.34
C ASP A 157 -6.61 -4.18 17.02
N VAL A 158 -6.75 -5.11 16.05
CA VAL A 158 -7.34 -4.83 14.73
C VAL A 158 -8.79 -4.35 14.84
N LYS A 159 -9.56 -4.88 15.82
CA LYS A 159 -10.96 -4.48 16.00
C LYS A 159 -11.07 -2.99 16.31
N GLY A 160 -10.29 -2.47 17.26
CA GLY A 160 -10.28 -1.04 17.58
C GLY A 160 -9.85 -0.18 16.39
N PHE A 161 -8.84 -0.62 15.64
CA PHE A 161 -8.40 0.09 14.45
C PHE A 161 -9.46 0.10 13.33
N LEU A 162 -10.24 -0.98 13.16
CA LEU A 162 -11.37 -0.99 12.23
C LEU A 162 -12.44 0.05 12.59
N ASP A 163 -12.67 0.31 13.87
CA ASP A 163 -13.62 1.33 14.31
C ASP A 163 -13.09 2.74 14.00
N GLU A 164 -11.78 2.99 14.18
CA GLU A 164 -11.11 4.23 13.74
C GLU A 164 -11.30 4.46 12.22
N LEU A 165 -11.11 3.41 11.41
CA LEU A 165 -11.31 3.47 9.95
C LEU A 165 -12.77 3.77 9.56
N ARG A 166 -13.75 3.17 10.24
CA ARG A 166 -15.19 3.42 10.01
C ARG A 166 -15.60 4.85 10.34
N ASN A 167 -14.92 5.49 11.29
CA ASN A 167 -15.13 6.91 11.57
C ASN A 167 -14.66 7.80 10.42
N SER A 168 -13.62 7.40 9.70
CA SER A 168 -12.96 8.19 8.64
C SER A 168 -13.46 7.85 7.22
N PHE A 169 -14.03 6.67 7.01
CA PHE A 169 -14.46 6.18 5.68
C PHE A 169 -15.92 5.70 5.68
N LYS A 170 -16.56 5.77 4.51
CA LYS A 170 -17.95 5.31 4.32
C LYS A 170 -18.07 3.80 4.28
N ASP A 171 -17.08 3.10 3.68
CA ASP A 171 -17.06 1.65 3.53
C ASP A 171 -15.69 1.09 3.89
N VAL A 172 -15.66 0.03 4.72
CA VAL A 172 -14.44 -0.63 5.20
C VAL A 172 -14.61 -2.14 5.06
N LYS A 173 -13.75 -2.76 4.24
CA LYS A 173 -13.77 -4.19 3.94
C LYS A 173 -12.44 -4.85 4.26
N ILE A 174 -12.49 -6.04 4.86
CA ILE A 174 -11.31 -6.89 5.03
C ILE A 174 -11.22 -7.85 3.84
N LEU A 175 -10.05 -7.89 3.22
CA LEU A 175 -9.77 -8.70 2.05
C LEU A 175 -8.63 -9.68 2.34
N LYS A 176 -8.72 -10.88 1.78
CA LYS A 176 -7.63 -11.87 1.78
C LYS A 176 -7.40 -12.32 0.34
N PRO A 177 -6.47 -11.69 -0.41
CA PRO A 177 -6.15 -12.11 -1.76
C PRO A 177 -5.69 -13.57 -1.81
N SER A 178 -6.08 -14.29 -2.85
CA SER A 178 -5.68 -15.70 -3.08
C SER A 178 -4.17 -15.85 -3.27
N SER A 179 -3.53 -14.79 -3.76
CA SER A 179 -2.07 -14.66 -3.88
C SER A 179 -1.33 -14.48 -2.55
N SER A 180 -2.04 -14.27 -1.43
CA SER A 180 -1.46 -14.31 -0.09
C SER A 180 -1.11 -15.74 0.31
N ARG A 181 -0.03 -15.92 1.10
CA ARG A 181 0.29 -17.24 1.64
C ARG A 181 -0.80 -17.69 2.61
N LYS A 182 -1.22 -18.96 2.53
CA LYS A 182 -2.28 -19.51 3.41
C LYS A 182 -1.97 -19.36 4.90
N GLU A 183 -0.70 -19.52 5.27
CA GLU A 183 -0.19 -19.47 6.64
C GLU A 183 0.06 -18.04 7.15
N SER A 184 0.02 -17.04 6.26
CA SER A 184 0.26 -15.64 6.62
C SER A 184 -0.93 -15.07 7.39
N GLY A 185 -0.66 -14.45 8.54
CA GLY A 185 -1.63 -13.63 9.27
C GLY A 185 -1.99 -12.30 8.61
N GLU A 186 -1.44 -12.01 7.42
CA GLU A 186 -1.70 -10.78 6.68
C GLU A 186 -3.12 -10.75 6.10
N VAL A 187 -3.78 -9.62 6.25
CA VAL A 187 -5.01 -9.26 5.53
C VAL A 187 -4.87 -7.83 5.01
N TYR A 188 -5.73 -7.47 4.07
CA TYR A 188 -5.81 -6.13 3.53
C TYR A 188 -7.09 -5.48 3.98
N ILE A 189 -7.03 -4.19 4.30
CA ILE A 189 -8.22 -3.40 4.60
C ILE A 189 -8.39 -2.41 3.46
N LEU A 190 -9.53 -2.50 2.79
CA LEU A 190 -9.95 -1.58 1.75
C LEU A 190 -10.97 -0.61 2.34
N CYS A 191 -10.61 0.67 2.37
CA CYS A 191 -11.44 1.76 2.84
C CYS A 191 -11.82 2.65 1.65
N SER A 192 -13.10 2.90 1.45
CA SER A 192 -13.61 3.71 0.34
C SER A 192 -14.45 4.88 0.83
N GLY A 193 -14.35 6.00 0.11
CA GLY A 193 -15.18 7.17 0.40
C GLY A 193 -14.73 7.89 1.68
N LYS A 194 -13.48 8.40 1.71
CA LYS A 194 -13.02 9.29 2.79
C LYS A 194 -14.07 10.39 3.05
N LYS A 195 -14.42 10.58 4.30
CA LYS A 195 -15.40 11.57 4.77
C LYS A 195 -14.84 12.98 4.78
#